data_98d172a9431cdca0fd616888e2f9303b
#
_entry.id   98d172a9431cdca0fd616888e2f9303b
#
_cell.length_a   1.000
_cell.length_b   1.000
_cell.length_c   1.000
_cell.angle_alpha   90.00
_cell.angle_beta   90.00
_cell.angle_gamma   90.00
#
_symmetry.space_group_name_H-M   'P 1'
#
loop_
_entity.id
_entity.type
_entity.pdbx_description
1 polymer ?
#
loop_
_entity_poly.entity_id
_entity_poly.type
_entity_poly.pdbx_seq_one_letter_code
_entity_poly.pdbx_strand_id
1 'polypeptide(L)'
;MATSESSQDLSASERISQKIATLGDWRGDTLAKMRKLIREAAPDVTEAWKWVKPTNPGTPVWEHHGILCTGETYKDKVKLTFMKGASLKDPTGLFNASLDGNARRALDIFEGVEVNASAFKALVREAVALNSASEAKPAKKAKP
;
A
#
# COMPACT_ATOMS: atom_id res chain seq x y z
N MET A 1 -18.19 0.35 23.59
CA MET A 1 -18.36 0.19 23.22
C MET A 1 -18.47 -0.38 22.42
N ALA A 2 -18.39 -0.31 22.54
CA ALA A 2 -18.55 -0.72 21.96
C ALA A 2 -18.79 -1.02 21.14
N THR A 3 -18.92 -1.18 21.00
CA THR A 3 -19.10 -1.47 20.36
C THR A 3 -19.47 -1.83 19.40
N SER A 4 -19.83 -2.10 19.73
CA SER A 4 -20.43 -2.47 19.05
C SER A 4 -20.36 -2.30 17.94
N GLU A 5 -19.88 -2.36 17.98
CA GLU A 5 -19.79 -1.90 17.02
C GLU A 5 -20.01 -2.67 15.90
N SER A 6 -20.71 -2.33 15.02
CA SER A 6 -20.96 -3.06 13.82
C SER A 6 -19.72 -2.91 12.97
N SER A 7 -19.53 -3.82 12.01
CA SER A 7 -18.37 -3.74 11.18
C SER A 7 -18.33 -2.47 10.33
N GLN A 8 -19.49 -1.84 10.16
CA GLN A 8 -19.53 -0.61 9.40
C GLN A 8 -18.82 0.53 10.10
N ASP A 9 -18.67 0.42 11.42
CA ASP A 9 -18.03 1.47 12.19
C ASP A 9 -16.55 1.27 12.37
N LEU A 10 -15.99 0.24 11.77
CA LEU A 10 -14.57 -0.01 11.94
C LEU A 10 -13.75 1.01 11.17
N SER A 11 -12.64 1.41 11.77
CA SER A 11 -11.69 2.28 11.08
C SER A 11 -11.03 1.50 9.96
N ALA A 12 -10.37 2.21 9.05
CA ALA A 12 -9.62 1.56 7.99
C ALA A 12 -8.54 0.64 8.57
N SER A 13 -7.83 1.10 9.59
CA SER A 13 -6.79 0.29 10.21
C SER A 13 -7.36 -0.99 10.80
N GLU A 14 -8.53 -0.91 11.41
CA GLU A 14 -9.16 -2.10 11.95
C GLU A 14 -9.58 -3.07 10.85
N ARG A 15 -10.07 -2.55 9.73
CA ARG A 15 -10.45 -3.40 8.62
C ARG A 15 -9.24 -4.11 8.02
N ILE A 16 -8.11 -3.42 7.94
CA ILE A 16 -6.87 -4.02 7.46
C ILE A 16 -6.43 -5.12 8.42
N SER A 17 -6.50 -4.86 9.73
CA SER A 17 -6.16 -5.86 10.72
C SER A 17 -7.06 -7.09 10.61
N GLN A 18 -8.35 -6.88 10.37
CA GLN A 18 -9.28 -7.99 10.20
C GLN A 18 -8.96 -8.79 8.94
N LYS A 19 -8.59 -8.10 7.87
CA LYS A 19 -8.24 -8.77 6.64
C LYS A 19 -7.05 -9.69 6.85
N ILE A 20 -6.03 -9.18 7.53
CA ILE A 20 -4.84 -9.95 7.84
C ILE A 20 -5.21 -11.20 8.64
N ALA A 21 -6.03 -11.02 9.67
CA ALA A 21 -6.44 -12.14 10.52
C ALA A 21 -7.27 -13.16 9.74
N THR A 22 -8.13 -12.68 8.87
CA THR A 22 -9.01 -13.56 8.10
C THR A 22 -8.24 -14.42 7.10
N LEU A 23 -7.16 -13.87 6.52
CA LEU A 23 -6.36 -14.64 5.58
C LEU A 23 -5.77 -15.88 6.23
N GLY A 24 -5.28 -15.75 7.47
CA GLY A 24 -4.89 -16.89 8.27
C GLY A 24 -3.79 -17.79 7.72
N ASP A 25 -3.06 -17.33 6.71
CA ASP A 25 -1.98 -18.11 6.13
C ASP A 25 -0.82 -17.18 5.80
N TRP A 26 0.11 -17.65 4.96
CA TRP A 26 1.30 -16.88 4.63
C TRP A 26 0.98 -15.50 4.03
N ARG A 27 -0.18 -15.38 3.38
CA ARG A 27 -0.56 -14.08 2.79
C ARG A 27 -0.85 -13.06 3.89
N GLY A 28 -1.48 -13.50 4.96
CA GLY A 28 -1.72 -12.64 6.12
C GLY A 28 -0.42 -12.18 6.74
N ASP A 29 0.51 -13.11 6.93
CA ASP A 29 1.81 -12.78 7.50
C ASP A 29 2.56 -11.80 6.60
N THR A 30 2.50 -12.02 5.30
CA THR A 30 3.18 -11.17 4.34
C THR A 30 2.58 -9.77 4.35
N LEU A 31 1.25 -9.67 4.30
CA LEU A 31 0.59 -8.37 4.31
C LEU A 31 0.90 -7.62 5.60
N ALA A 32 0.90 -8.33 6.73
CA ALA A 32 1.24 -7.72 8.02
C ALA A 32 2.66 -7.17 8.02
N LYS A 33 3.59 -7.92 7.45
CA LYS A 33 4.97 -7.48 7.38
C LYS A 33 5.10 -6.23 6.51
N MET A 34 4.47 -6.23 5.35
CA MET A 34 4.56 -5.09 4.44
C MET A 34 3.91 -3.85 5.07
N ARG A 35 2.79 -4.05 5.76
CA ARG A 35 2.14 -2.96 6.49
C ARG A 35 3.08 -2.34 7.52
N LYS A 36 3.77 -3.20 8.27
CA LYS A 36 4.70 -2.73 9.27
C LYS A 36 5.81 -1.92 8.64
N LEU A 37 6.38 -2.42 7.55
CA LEU A 37 7.46 -1.72 6.87
C LEU A 37 7.01 -0.36 6.31
N ILE A 38 5.80 -0.30 5.78
CA ILE A 38 5.25 0.95 5.27
C ILE A 38 5.14 1.96 6.41
N ARG A 39 4.62 1.52 7.56
CA ARG A 39 4.42 2.42 8.68
C ARG A 39 5.74 2.85 9.31
N GLU A 40 6.74 1.99 9.27
CA GLU A 40 8.06 2.35 9.76
C GLU A 40 8.72 3.36 8.84
N ALA A 41 8.59 3.19 7.54
CA ALA A 41 9.20 4.08 6.58
C ALA A 41 8.47 5.42 6.50
N ALA A 42 7.16 5.42 6.73
CA ALA A 42 6.33 6.61 6.61
C ALA A 42 5.42 6.71 7.82
N PRO A 43 5.94 7.16 8.97
CA PRO A 43 5.14 7.22 10.20
C PRO A 43 3.88 8.06 10.08
N ASP A 44 3.85 9.01 9.16
CA ASP A 44 2.70 9.88 8.98
C ASP A 44 1.70 9.34 7.96
N VAL A 45 1.93 8.13 7.48
CA VAL A 45 1.03 7.56 6.48
C VAL A 45 -0.36 7.32 7.08
N THR A 46 -1.37 7.51 6.26
CA THR A 46 -2.75 7.23 6.64
C THR A 46 -3.17 5.92 5.98
N GLU A 47 -3.77 5.04 6.77
CA GLU A 47 -4.32 3.81 6.23
C GLU A 47 -5.76 4.06 5.81
N ALA A 48 -6.15 3.54 4.66
CA ALA A 48 -7.50 3.71 4.13
C ALA A 48 -8.04 2.38 3.64
N TRP A 49 -9.33 2.32 3.47
CA TRP A 49 -10.03 1.12 3.00
C TRP A 49 -10.93 1.59 1.88
N LYS A 50 -10.63 1.17 0.66
CA LYS A 50 -11.30 1.73 -0.50
C LYS A 50 -11.86 0.68 -1.44
N TRP A 51 -12.68 1.12 -2.34
CA TRP A 51 -13.20 0.34 -3.46
C TRP A 51 -14.03 -0.87 -3.03
N VAL A 52 -14.89 -0.64 -2.04
CA VAL A 52 -15.82 -1.67 -1.60
C VAL A 52 -16.88 -1.86 -2.68
N LYS A 53 -17.09 -3.09 -3.09
CA LYS A 53 -18.08 -3.44 -4.10
C LYS A 53 -18.74 -4.74 -3.69
N PRO A 54 -19.88 -5.08 -4.30
CA PRO A 54 -20.54 -6.33 -3.94
C PRO A 54 -19.63 -7.56 -4.04
N THR A 55 -18.68 -7.53 -4.99
CA THR A 55 -17.77 -8.65 -5.17
C THR A 55 -16.40 -8.42 -4.57
N ASN A 56 -16.21 -7.29 -3.89
CA ASN A 56 -14.91 -6.95 -3.31
C ASN A 56 -15.15 -6.24 -1.99
N PRO A 57 -14.74 -6.84 -0.87
CA PRO A 57 -14.98 -6.24 0.44
C PRO A 57 -14.18 -4.97 0.71
N GLY A 58 -13.27 -4.64 -0.17
CA GLY A 58 -12.45 -3.44 -0.02
C GLY A 58 -10.98 -3.76 -0.10
N THR A 59 -10.16 -2.72 -0.22
CA THR A 59 -8.73 -2.86 -0.42
C THR A 59 -7.96 -1.98 0.55
N PRO A 60 -6.92 -2.53 1.22
CA PRO A 60 -6.02 -1.73 2.03
C PRO A 60 -5.26 -0.74 1.16
N VAL A 61 -5.21 0.50 1.61
CA VAL A 61 -4.53 1.58 0.87
C VAL A 61 -3.74 2.40 1.86
N TRP A 62 -2.54 2.83 1.46
CA TRP A 62 -1.71 3.70 2.28
C TRP A 62 -1.52 5.02 1.55
N GLU A 63 -1.79 6.11 2.26
CA GLU A 63 -1.81 7.46 1.66
C GLU A 63 -0.95 8.43 2.42
N HIS A 64 -0.33 9.34 1.69
CA HIS A 64 0.34 10.50 2.26
C HIS A 64 0.45 11.50 1.11
N HIS A 65 -0.38 12.56 1.14
CA HIS A 65 -0.52 13.50 0.03
C HIS A 65 -0.90 12.75 -1.26
N GLY A 66 -1.87 11.86 -1.11
CA GLY A 66 -2.32 11.01 -2.20
C GLY A 66 -1.93 9.57 -1.95
N ILE A 67 -2.43 8.66 -2.75
CA ILE A 67 -2.18 7.25 -2.55
C ILE A 67 -0.73 6.92 -2.85
N LEU A 68 -0.07 6.26 -1.89
CA LEU A 68 1.27 5.74 -2.10
C LEU A 68 1.18 4.37 -2.76
N CYS A 69 0.49 3.46 -2.12
CA CYS A 69 0.37 2.11 -2.61
C CYS A 69 -0.87 1.42 -2.07
N THR A 70 -1.21 0.32 -2.68
CA THR A 70 -2.33 -0.52 -2.27
C THR A 70 -1.81 -1.91 -2.00
N GLY A 71 -2.53 -2.66 -1.15
CA GLY A 71 -2.18 -4.04 -0.85
C GLY A 71 -3.31 -4.96 -1.25
N GLU A 72 -3.06 -5.82 -2.20
CA GLU A 72 -4.05 -6.79 -2.65
C GLU A 72 -3.55 -8.20 -2.37
N THR A 73 -4.47 -9.11 -2.10
CA THR A 73 -4.11 -10.50 -1.89
C THR A 73 -4.84 -11.35 -2.89
N TYR A 74 -4.12 -12.26 -3.50
CA TYR A 74 -4.64 -13.20 -4.46
C TYR A 74 -4.38 -14.60 -3.93
N LYS A 75 -4.83 -15.59 -4.65
CA LYS A 75 -4.68 -16.96 -4.18
C LYS A 75 -3.22 -17.32 -3.97
N ASP A 76 -2.34 -16.84 -4.81
CA ASP A 76 -0.94 -17.25 -4.82
C ASP A 76 0.06 -16.13 -4.55
N LYS A 77 -0.41 -14.93 -4.22
CA LYS A 77 0.53 -13.83 -4.02
C LYS A 77 -0.12 -12.67 -3.28
N VAL A 78 0.74 -11.84 -2.73
CA VAL A 78 0.36 -10.53 -2.20
C VAL A 78 0.95 -9.50 -3.14
N LYS A 79 0.14 -8.54 -3.58
CA LYS A 79 0.59 -7.54 -4.55
C LYS A 79 0.55 -6.15 -3.93
N LEU A 80 1.68 -5.48 -3.93
CA LEU A 80 1.78 -4.08 -3.51
C LEU A 80 1.91 -3.24 -4.78
N THR A 81 0.94 -2.40 -5.06
CA THR A 81 0.96 -1.55 -6.26
C THR A 81 1.23 -0.11 -5.86
N PHE A 82 2.31 0.45 -6.38
CA PHE A 82 2.66 1.85 -6.14
C PHE A 82 2.09 2.70 -7.26
N MET A 83 1.26 3.67 -6.89
CA MET A 83 0.54 4.49 -7.88
C MET A 83 1.46 5.24 -8.82
N LYS A 84 2.60 5.68 -8.33
CA LYS A 84 3.58 6.40 -9.14
C LYS A 84 4.86 5.60 -9.30
N GLY A 85 4.73 4.28 -9.31
CA GLY A 85 5.89 3.40 -9.35
C GLY A 85 6.82 3.65 -10.52
N ALA A 86 6.27 4.04 -11.68
CA ALA A 86 7.10 4.29 -12.86
C ALA A 86 8.03 5.48 -12.67
N SER A 87 7.73 6.36 -11.71
CA SER A 87 8.56 7.52 -11.42
C SER A 87 9.55 7.29 -10.29
N LEU A 88 9.54 6.09 -9.71
CA LEU A 88 10.46 5.75 -8.64
C LEU A 88 11.69 5.07 -9.21
N LYS A 89 12.83 5.29 -8.57
CA LYS A 89 14.09 4.76 -9.10
C LYS A 89 14.24 3.26 -8.90
N ASP A 90 13.75 2.76 -7.77
CA ASP A 90 13.78 1.34 -7.47
C ASP A 90 15.14 0.71 -7.82
N PRO A 91 16.22 1.19 -7.20
CA PRO A 91 17.55 0.78 -7.62
C PRO A 91 17.85 -0.71 -7.44
N THR A 92 17.13 -1.39 -6.57
CA THR A 92 17.35 -2.83 -6.38
C THR A 92 16.40 -3.68 -7.22
N GLY A 93 15.52 -3.05 -8.00
CA GLY A 93 14.64 -3.80 -8.87
C GLY A 93 13.58 -4.59 -8.13
N LEU A 94 12.94 -3.98 -7.13
CA LEU A 94 11.89 -4.67 -6.40
C LEU A 94 10.63 -4.88 -7.24
N PHE A 95 10.29 -3.93 -8.09
CA PHE A 95 9.09 -4.08 -8.90
C PHE A 95 9.26 -5.23 -9.87
N ASN A 96 8.31 -6.14 -9.87
CA ASN A 96 8.35 -7.31 -10.73
C ASN A 96 7.03 -7.55 -11.46
N ALA A 97 6.12 -6.59 -11.40
CA ALA A 97 4.84 -6.70 -12.08
C ALA A 97 4.41 -5.33 -12.56
N SER A 98 3.53 -5.29 -13.53
CA SER A 98 3.02 -4.05 -14.10
C SER A 98 4.15 -3.17 -14.63
N LEU A 99 5.18 -3.80 -15.17
CA LEU A 99 6.38 -3.07 -15.59
C LEU A 99 6.15 -2.21 -16.84
N ASP A 100 5.08 -2.48 -17.57
CA ASP A 100 4.76 -1.68 -18.74
C ASP A 100 3.85 -0.51 -18.43
N GLY A 101 3.45 -0.34 -17.17
CA GLY A 101 2.55 0.74 -16.80
C GLY A 101 3.22 2.09 -16.93
N ASN A 102 2.45 3.08 -17.37
CA ASN A 102 2.97 4.43 -17.46
C ASN A 102 3.10 5.12 -16.12
N ALA A 103 2.34 4.69 -15.13
CA ALA A 103 2.38 5.28 -13.80
C ALA A 103 2.60 4.23 -12.71
N ARG A 104 1.82 3.17 -12.74
CA ARG A 104 1.85 2.17 -11.67
C ARG A 104 2.88 1.09 -11.91
N ARG A 105 3.48 0.63 -10.82
CA ARG A 105 4.36 -0.53 -10.83
C ARG A 105 4.02 -1.35 -9.61
N ALA A 106 4.23 -2.64 -9.66
CA ALA A 106 3.83 -3.51 -8.56
C ALA A 106 4.91 -4.49 -8.15
N LEU A 107 4.82 -4.91 -6.90
CA LEU A 107 5.66 -5.93 -6.33
C LEU A 107 4.76 -7.11 -5.99
N ASP A 108 4.95 -8.22 -6.69
CA ASP A 108 4.24 -9.47 -6.39
C ASP A 108 5.10 -10.30 -5.46
N ILE A 109 4.55 -10.69 -4.32
CA ILE A 109 5.25 -11.47 -3.32
C ILE A 109 4.60 -12.85 -3.23
N PHE A 110 5.35 -13.87 -3.57
CA PHE A 110 4.87 -15.25 -3.53
C PHE A 110 5.28 -15.92 -2.23
N GLU A 111 4.67 -17.02 -1.92
CA GLU A 111 4.95 -17.74 -0.68
C GLU A 111 6.44 -18.07 -0.59
N GLY A 112 7.02 -17.81 0.57
CA GLY A 112 8.43 -18.11 0.80
C GLY A 112 9.41 -17.06 0.32
N VAL A 113 8.93 -16.03 -0.36
CA VAL A 113 9.82 -14.98 -0.85
C VAL A 113 10.05 -13.96 0.26
N GLU A 114 11.32 -13.61 0.46
CA GLU A 114 11.69 -12.60 1.43
C GLU A 114 11.91 -11.29 0.73
N VAL A 115 11.24 -10.26 1.17
CA VAL A 115 11.42 -8.92 0.60
C VAL A 115 12.48 -8.20 1.42
N ASN A 116 13.44 -7.59 0.77
CA ASN A 116 14.47 -6.82 1.45
C ASN A 116 13.81 -5.63 2.13
N ALA A 117 13.81 -5.63 3.46
CA ALA A 117 13.11 -4.61 4.25
C ALA A 117 13.68 -3.22 4.01
N SER A 118 15.01 -3.11 3.99
CA SER A 118 15.64 -1.81 3.75
C SER A 118 15.30 -1.24 2.38
N ALA A 119 15.36 -2.08 1.37
CA ALA A 119 15.07 -1.64 0.01
C ALA A 119 13.60 -1.23 -0.13
N PHE A 120 12.70 -1.99 0.49
CA PHE A 120 11.29 -1.67 0.44
C PHE A 120 10.99 -0.36 1.17
N LYS A 121 11.59 -0.18 2.34
CA LYS A 121 11.37 1.06 3.10
C LYS A 121 11.92 2.26 2.32
N ALA A 122 13.05 2.10 1.64
CA ALA A 122 13.59 3.18 0.82
C ALA A 122 12.63 3.54 -0.31
N LEU A 123 11.99 2.52 -0.89
CA LEU A 123 11.02 2.73 -1.96
C LEU A 123 9.80 3.51 -1.43
N VAL A 124 9.33 3.16 -0.25
CA VAL A 124 8.21 3.87 0.37
C VAL A 124 8.59 5.33 0.65
N ARG A 125 9.78 5.55 1.16
CA ARG A 125 10.22 6.92 1.43
C ARG A 125 10.34 7.73 0.15
N GLU A 126 10.78 7.10 -0.92
CA GLU A 126 10.87 7.76 -2.22
C GLU A 126 9.47 8.15 -2.70
N ALA A 127 8.49 7.25 -2.51
CA ALA A 127 7.12 7.52 -2.90
C ALA A 127 6.52 8.68 -2.09
N VAL A 128 6.83 8.72 -0.79
CA VAL A 128 6.37 9.81 0.07
C VAL A 128 6.97 11.13 -0.41
N ALA A 129 8.26 11.14 -0.71
CA ALA A 129 8.92 12.35 -1.17
C ALA A 129 8.31 12.85 -2.48
N LEU A 130 8.01 11.93 -3.38
CA LEU A 130 7.42 12.28 -4.65
C LEU A 130 6.03 12.90 -4.48
N ASN A 131 5.20 12.30 -3.63
CA ASN A 131 3.87 12.85 -3.36
C ASN A 131 3.95 14.19 -2.66
N SER A 132 4.88 14.34 -1.72
CA SER A 132 5.05 15.60 -1.01
C SER A 132 5.52 16.70 -1.94
N ALA A 133 6.41 16.37 -2.86
CA ALA A 133 6.88 17.34 -3.83
C ALA A 133 5.76 17.83 -4.74
N SER A 134 4.88 16.90 -5.16
CA SER A 134 3.74 17.27 -5.98
C SER A 134 2.79 18.19 -5.22
N GLU A 135 2.60 17.88 -3.94
CA GLU A 135 1.71 18.67 -3.12
C GLU A 135 2.33 20.04 -2.84
N ALA A 136 3.64 20.09 -2.73
CA ALA A 136 4.33 21.33 -2.44
C ALA A 136 4.31 22.30 -3.61
N LYS A 137 3.81 21.87 -4.78
CA LYS A 137 3.73 22.73 -5.93
C LYS A 137 2.30 23.03 -6.32
N PRO A 138 1.42 23.24 -5.37
CA PRO A 138 0.03 23.50 -5.72
C PRO A 138 -0.13 24.81 -6.46
N ALA A 139 0.70 25.76 -6.14
CA ALA A 139 0.59 27.04 -6.80
C ALA A 139 0.84 26.92 -8.30
N LYS A 140 1.77 26.07 -8.66
CA LYS A 140 2.01 25.87 -10.03
C LYS A 140 0.87 25.22 -10.69
N LYS A 141 0.28 24.27 -10.04
CA LYS A 141 -0.85 23.62 -10.62
C LYS A 141 -2.00 24.53 -10.72
N ALA A 142 -2.14 25.37 -9.75
CA ALA A 142 -3.27 26.25 -9.72
C ALA A 142 -3.22 27.22 -10.85
N LYS A 143 -1.99 27.53 -11.34
CA LYS A 143 -1.96 28.40 -12.31
C LYS A 143 -2.34 27.76 -13.43
N PRO A 144 -3.06 28.15 -14.04
CA PRO A 144 -3.46 27.56 -15.23
C PRO A 144 -2.55 27.76 -16.25
#